data_d6d34e546461d1c618747a94aea6a64b
#
_entry.id   d6d34e546461d1c618747a94aea6a64b
#
_cell.length_a   1.000
_cell.length_b   1.000
_cell.length_c   1.000
_cell.angle_alpha   90.00
_cell.angle_beta   90.00
_cell.angle_gamma   90.00
#
_symmetry.space_group_name_H-M   'P 1'
#
loop_
_entity.id
_entity.type
_entity.pdbx_description
1 polymer ?
#
loop_
_entity_poly.entity_id
_entity_poly.type
_entity_poly.pdbx_seq_one_letter_code
_entity_poly.pdbx_strand_id
1 'polypeptide(L)'
;MTNDKRIKRTRQLLRQSLLDLLREKRFDEISVQDIIDQAGVARSTFYAHYIDKEDLLVGSQGVFARDMERNPEFRKLHNTKCEGIISTCFWQNILAHRAIFDLIARDPAMDVTMKDLYVKLQALIRQKLQSKQNAVAVIPPSLVVEQLAGSIITLVKWWVKEGMTHSPEQMHEIFRQISFPMLNPEQNSQVLAIA
;
A
#
# COMPACT_ATOMS: atom_id res chain seq x y z
N MET A 1 -3.12 28.74 -12.62
CA MET A 1 -3.78 28.26 -11.40
C MET A 1 -5.14 27.53 -11.61
N THR A 2 -5.86 27.77 -12.70
CA THR A 2 -7.20 27.19 -12.99
C THR A 2 -7.16 25.72 -13.43
N ASN A 3 -6.12 25.30 -14.16
CA ASN A 3 -6.03 23.94 -14.74
C ASN A 3 -5.81 22.84 -13.66
N ASP A 4 -5.00 23.10 -12.65
CA ASP A 4 -4.72 22.14 -11.57
C ASP A 4 -5.97 21.83 -10.71
N LYS A 5 -6.82 22.84 -10.44
CA LYS A 5 -8.09 22.63 -9.72
C LYS A 5 -9.06 21.78 -10.53
N ARG A 6 -9.13 21.96 -11.84
CA ARG A 6 -10.00 21.20 -12.76
C ARG A 6 -9.55 19.73 -12.82
N ILE A 7 -8.24 19.49 -12.95
CA ILE A 7 -7.64 18.15 -12.95
C ILE A 7 -7.98 17.41 -11.64
N LYS A 8 -7.76 18.07 -10.49
CA LYS A 8 -8.08 17.49 -9.17
C LYS A 8 -9.55 17.13 -9.04
N ARG A 9 -10.46 18.02 -9.47
CA ARG A 9 -11.91 17.79 -9.43
C ARG A 9 -12.30 16.61 -10.30
N THR A 10 -11.79 16.51 -11.52
CA THR A 10 -12.08 15.40 -12.43
C THR A 10 -11.62 14.06 -11.85
N ARG A 11 -10.38 14.01 -11.33
CA ARG A 11 -9.87 12.81 -10.66
C ARG A 11 -10.68 12.40 -9.44
N GLN A 12 -11.22 13.36 -8.69
CA GLN A 12 -12.08 13.09 -7.55
C GLN A 12 -13.44 12.52 -7.98
N LEU A 13 -14.06 13.07 -9.05
CA LEU A 13 -15.30 12.56 -9.61
C LEU A 13 -15.14 11.12 -10.09
N LEU A 14 -14.13 10.83 -10.89
CA LEU A 14 -13.88 9.48 -11.41
C LEU A 14 -13.65 8.46 -10.28
N ARG A 15 -12.91 8.85 -9.23
CA ARG A 15 -12.70 8.00 -8.06
C ARG A 15 -13.99 7.71 -7.30
N GLN A 16 -14.79 8.77 -7.05
CA GLN A 16 -16.05 8.60 -6.33
C GLN A 16 -16.97 7.68 -7.10
N SER A 17 -17.06 7.86 -8.42
CA SER A 17 -17.86 7.00 -9.28
C SER A 17 -17.43 5.54 -9.24
N LEU A 18 -16.12 5.25 -9.26
CA LEU A 18 -15.63 3.89 -9.10
C LEU A 18 -16.02 3.30 -7.73
N LEU A 19 -15.87 4.08 -6.64
CA LEU A 19 -16.21 3.61 -5.29
C LEU A 19 -17.72 3.37 -5.14
N ASP A 20 -18.55 4.17 -5.78
CA ASP A 20 -20.01 4.00 -5.75
C ASP A 20 -20.42 2.75 -6.54
N LEU A 21 -19.81 2.51 -7.70
CA LEU A 21 -20.04 1.30 -8.49
C LEU A 21 -19.56 0.02 -7.76
N LEU A 22 -18.45 0.08 -7.02
CA LEU A 22 -17.95 -1.04 -6.22
C LEU A 22 -18.88 -1.43 -5.06
N ARG A 23 -19.82 -0.58 -4.67
CA ARG A 23 -20.87 -0.92 -3.69
C ARG A 23 -22.00 -1.73 -4.30
N GLU A 24 -22.18 -1.66 -5.62
CA GLU A 24 -23.29 -2.25 -6.36
C GLU A 24 -22.88 -3.52 -7.10
N LYS A 25 -21.66 -3.59 -7.61
CA LYS A 25 -21.16 -4.69 -8.42
C LYS A 25 -19.65 -4.92 -8.24
N ARG A 26 -19.20 -6.11 -8.62
CA ARG A 26 -17.79 -6.51 -8.53
C ARG A 26 -16.93 -5.69 -9.48
N PHE A 27 -15.65 -5.52 -9.14
CA PHE A 27 -14.69 -4.76 -9.94
C PHE A 27 -14.53 -5.31 -11.37
N ASP A 28 -14.52 -6.64 -11.54
CA ASP A 28 -14.41 -7.28 -12.86
C ASP A 28 -15.62 -6.99 -13.77
N GLU A 29 -16.79 -6.74 -13.20
CA GLU A 29 -18.03 -6.38 -13.91
C GLU A 29 -18.11 -4.90 -14.24
N ILE A 30 -17.28 -4.05 -13.62
CA ILE A 30 -17.26 -2.60 -13.87
C ILE A 30 -16.45 -2.33 -15.14
N SER A 31 -17.06 -1.63 -16.10
CA SER A 31 -16.38 -1.14 -17.31
C SER A 31 -15.96 0.33 -17.16
N VAL A 32 -15.01 0.78 -18.01
CA VAL A 32 -14.68 2.21 -18.11
C VAL A 32 -15.91 3.03 -18.51
N GLN A 33 -16.82 2.44 -19.32
CA GLN A 33 -18.07 3.11 -19.73
C GLN A 33 -18.94 3.40 -18.51
N ASP A 34 -19.14 2.41 -17.62
CA ASP A 34 -19.92 2.64 -16.39
C ASP A 34 -19.37 3.79 -15.55
N ILE A 35 -18.03 3.84 -15.44
CA ILE A 35 -17.35 4.86 -14.63
C ILE A 35 -17.55 6.26 -15.23
N ILE A 36 -17.41 6.44 -16.53
CA ILE A 36 -17.57 7.75 -17.19
C ILE A 36 -19.02 8.20 -17.19
N ASP A 37 -19.96 7.27 -17.37
CA ASP A 37 -21.41 7.57 -17.30
C ASP A 37 -21.79 8.02 -15.89
N GLN A 38 -21.35 7.29 -14.87
CA GLN A 38 -21.56 7.66 -13.47
C GLN A 38 -20.89 8.99 -13.10
N ALA A 39 -19.70 9.27 -13.63
CA ALA A 39 -18.96 10.51 -13.37
C ALA A 39 -19.47 11.72 -14.15
N GLY A 40 -20.30 11.50 -15.18
CA GLY A 40 -20.75 12.55 -16.09
C GLY A 40 -19.61 13.21 -16.87
N VAL A 41 -18.61 12.43 -17.30
CA VAL A 41 -17.45 12.95 -18.03
C VAL A 41 -17.28 12.29 -19.41
N ALA A 42 -16.64 12.98 -20.33
CA ALA A 42 -16.36 12.41 -21.65
C ALA A 42 -15.28 11.32 -21.57
N ARG A 43 -15.35 10.33 -22.47
CA ARG A 43 -14.35 9.24 -22.58
C ARG A 43 -12.92 9.77 -22.74
N SER A 44 -12.71 10.81 -23.54
CA SER A 44 -11.42 11.48 -23.68
C SER A 44 -10.90 12.08 -22.37
N THR A 45 -11.80 12.53 -21.51
CA THR A 45 -11.47 13.06 -20.19
C THR A 45 -10.94 11.94 -19.27
N PHE A 46 -11.53 10.74 -19.32
CA PHE A 46 -11.02 9.59 -18.57
C PHE A 46 -9.60 9.27 -18.99
N TYR A 47 -9.36 9.04 -20.29
CA TYR A 47 -8.06 8.65 -20.82
C TYR A 47 -6.99 9.75 -20.76
N ALA A 48 -7.38 11.01 -20.52
CA ALA A 48 -6.43 12.08 -20.19
C ALA A 48 -5.85 11.95 -18.76
N HIS A 49 -6.46 11.10 -17.91
CA HIS A 49 -6.07 10.96 -16.50
C HIS A 49 -5.65 9.55 -16.09
N TYR A 50 -6.18 8.53 -16.75
CA TYR A 50 -6.00 7.11 -16.41
C TYR A 50 -5.93 6.26 -17.68
N ILE A 51 -5.12 5.21 -17.65
CA ILE A 51 -4.95 4.27 -18.78
C ILE A 51 -6.15 3.30 -18.84
N ASP A 52 -6.58 2.82 -17.67
CA ASP A 52 -7.66 1.84 -17.50
C ASP A 52 -8.32 1.98 -16.12
N LYS A 53 -9.26 1.10 -15.80
CA LYS A 53 -9.94 1.10 -14.51
C LYS A 53 -9.04 0.64 -13.36
N GLU A 54 -8.05 -0.19 -13.64
CA GLU A 54 -7.02 -0.65 -12.71
C GLU A 54 -6.13 0.53 -12.29
N ASP A 55 -5.68 1.34 -13.26
CA ASP A 55 -4.91 2.57 -13.00
C ASP A 55 -5.74 3.59 -12.21
N LEU A 56 -7.05 3.71 -12.48
CA LEU A 56 -7.95 4.53 -11.67
C LEU A 56 -8.06 3.99 -10.24
N LEU A 57 -8.19 2.68 -10.05
CA LEU A 57 -8.27 2.06 -8.73
C LEU A 57 -6.99 2.31 -7.95
N VAL A 58 -5.83 2.03 -8.55
CA VAL A 58 -4.49 2.28 -7.98
C VAL A 58 -4.27 3.77 -7.77
N GLY A 59 -4.64 4.60 -8.73
CA GLY A 59 -4.59 6.05 -8.63
C GLY A 59 -5.53 6.63 -7.56
N SER A 60 -6.61 5.91 -7.23
CA SER A 60 -7.48 6.21 -6.09
C SER A 60 -6.75 6.01 -4.77
N GLN A 61 -5.89 5.02 -4.73
CA GLN A 61 -4.99 4.74 -3.61
C GLN A 61 -3.71 5.58 -3.65
N GLY A 62 -3.40 6.23 -4.76
CA GLY A 62 -2.32 7.23 -4.87
C GLY A 62 -2.59 8.51 -4.05
N VAL A 63 -3.81 8.68 -3.51
CA VAL A 63 -4.09 9.51 -2.33
C VAL A 63 -3.42 8.89 -1.11
N PHE A 64 -3.45 7.56 -0.98
CA PHE A 64 -2.75 6.79 0.02
C PHE A 64 -1.24 7.12 0.10
N ALA A 65 -0.51 7.04 -1.00
CA ALA A 65 0.91 7.39 -1.03
C ALA A 65 1.16 8.90 -0.80
N ARG A 66 0.30 9.76 -1.36
CA ARG A 66 0.41 11.22 -1.22
C ARG A 66 -0.04 11.72 0.14
N ASP A 67 -1.01 11.08 0.79
CA ASP A 67 -1.41 11.39 2.15
C ASP A 67 -0.35 10.90 3.14
N MET A 68 0.32 9.77 2.87
CA MET A 68 1.54 9.37 3.58
C MET A 68 2.63 10.45 3.45
N GLU A 69 2.93 10.93 2.24
CA GLU A 69 3.95 11.97 2.01
C GLU A 69 3.56 13.34 2.58
N ARG A 70 2.26 13.65 2.67
CA ARG A 70 1.74 14.92 3.18
C ARG A 70 1.50 14.93 4.68
N ASN A 71 1.36 13.77 5.31
CA ASN A 71 1.17 13.69 6.74
C ASN A 71 2.43 14.20 7.46
N PRO A 72 2.34 15.32 8.24
CA PRO A 72 3.48 15.88 8.96
C PRO A 72 4.09 14.88 9.93
N GLU A 73 3.29 13.99 10.52
CA GLU A 73 3.77 12.91 11.37
C GLU A 73 4.51 11.83 10.58
N PHE A 74 4.05 11.49 9.38
CA PHE A 74 4.77 10.61 8.49
C PHE A 74 6.12 11.22 8.06
N ARG A 75 6.15 12.52 7.73
CA ARG A 75 7.40 13.25 7.46
C ARG A 75 8.32 13.33 8.67
N LYS A 76 7.79 13.59 9.87
CA LYS A 76 8.57 13.58 11.12
C LYS A 76 9.15 12.19 11.39
N LEU A 77 8.38 11.13 11.20
CA LEU A 77 8.80 9.75 11.39
C LEU A 77 9.79 9.27 10.32
N HIS A 78 9.74 9.80 9.09
CA HIS A 78 10.77 9.57 8.08
C HIS A 78 12.08 10.34 8.38
N ASN A 79 12.01 11.48 9.04
CA ASN A 79 13.17 12.31 9.41
C ASN A 79 13.73 12.01 10.80
N THR A 80 12.95 11.49 11.73
CA THR A 80 13.44 10.95 13.00
C THR A 80 13.71 9.48 12.82
N LYS A 81 14.94 9.04 13.17
CA LYS A 81 15.43 7.66 13.21
C LYS A 81 14.32 6.62 13.45
N CYS A 82 13.45 6.38 12.47
CA CYS A 82 12.57 5.23 12.49
C CYS A 82 13.45 4.00 12.35
N GLU A 83 13.72 3.36 13.45
CA GLU A 83 14.34 2.05 13.51
C GLU A 83 13.38 1.04 12.85
N GLY A 84 13.51 0.87 11.55
CA GLY A 84 12.74 -0.13 10.83
C GLY A 84 12.43 0.22 9.37
N ILE A 85 12.05 -0.79 8.63
CA ILE A 85 11.71 -0.71 7.21
C ILE A 85 10.31 -0.11 7.03
N ILE A 86 9.37 -0.47 7.91
CA ILE A 86 7.99 0.00 7.96
C ILE A 86 7.72 0.58 9.35
N SER A 87 7.09 1.74 9.42
CA SER A 87 6.68 2.39 10.68
C SER A 87 5.21 2.13 10.99
N THR A 88 4.80 2.42 12.22
CA THR A 88 3.39 2.37 12.65
C THR A 88 2.48 3.23 11.76
N CYS A 89 3.00 4.35 11.21
CA CYS A 89 2.24 5.20 10.29
C CYS A 89 1.79 4.49 9.00
N PHE A 90 2.53 3.48 8.54
CA PHE A 90 2.08 2.67 7.41
C PHE A 90 0.75 1.95 7.76
N TRP A 91 0.67 1.33 8.92
CA TRP A 91 -0.52 0.61 9.40
C TRP A 91 -1.67 1.57 9.72
N GLN A 92 -1.38 2.73 10.31
CA GLN A 92 -2.37 3.79 10.54
C GLN A 92 -2.98 4.28 9.23
N ASN A 93 -2.17 4.41 8.18
CA ASN A 93 -2.64 4.82 6.87
C ASN A 93 -3.55 3.75 6.23
N ILE A 94 -3.20 2.45 6.33
CA ILE A 94 -4.09 1.36 5.89
C ILE A 94 -5.42 1.43 6.62
N LEU A 95 -5.40 1.60 7.94
CA LEU A 95 -6.63 1.70 8.75
C LEU A 95 -7.48 2.92 8.38
N ALA A 96 -6.85 4.07 8.10
CA ALA A 96 -7.55 5.27 7.65
C ALA A 96 -8.34 5.08 6.34
N HIS A 97 -7.91 4.11 5.51
CA HIS A 97 -8.59 3.75 4.26
C HIS A 97 -9.45 2.48 4.38
N ARG A 98 -9.78 2.08 5.62
CA ARG A 98 -10.55 0.87 5.93
C ARG A 98 -11.78 0.70 5.03
N ALA A 99 -12.55 1.76 4.81
CA ALA A 99 -13.77 1.69 4.01
C ALA A 99 -13.53 1.18 2.57
N ILE A 100 -12.38 1.52 1.97
CA ILE A 100 -12.00 1.02 0.64
C ILE A 100 -11.58 -0.46 0.74
N PHE A 101 -10.78 -0.81 1.75
CA PHE A 101 -10.34 -2.19 1.94
C PHE A 101 -11.51 -3.13 2.25
N ASP A 102 -12.47 -2.71 3.08
CA ASP A 102 -13.69 -3.47 3.37
C ASP A 102 -14.49 -3.75 2.08
N LEU A 103 -14.55 -2.75 1.19
CA LEU A 103 -15.27 -2.84 -0.08
C LEU A 103 -14.65 -3.84 -1.05
N ILE A 104 -13.31 -3.88 -1.13
CA ILE A 104 -12.57 -4.74 -2.07
C ILE A 104 -12.06 -6.03 -1.43
N ALA A 105 -12.31 -6.29 -0.14
CA ALA A 105 -11.70 -7.39 0.61
C ALA A 105 -11.93 -8.78 0.01
N ARG A 106 -13.05 -8.97 -0.69
CA ARG A 106 -13.44 -10.22 -1.37
C ARG A 106 -13.56 -10.08 -2.90
N ASP A 107 -13.00 -9.02 -3.44
CA ASP A 107 -13.11 -8.63 -4.84
C ASP A 107 -11.72 -8.77 -5.52
N PRO A 108 -11.65 -9.09 -6.83
CA PRO A 108 -10.40 -9.06 -7.61
C PRO A 108 -9.64 -7.75 -7.52
N ALA A 109 -10.32 -6.63 -7.23
CA ALA A 109 -9.71 -5.34 -6.94
C ALA A 109 -8.65 -5.40 -5.81
N MET A 110 -8.82 -6.32 -4.83
CA MET A 110 -7.83 -6.54 -3.78
C MET A 110 -6.48 -6.98 -4.37
N ASP A 111 -6.48 -7.88 -5.35
CA ASP A 111 -5.23 -8.37 -5.94
C ASP A 111 -4.53 -7.30 -6.77
N VAL A 112 -5.28 -6.49 -7.51
CA VAL A 112 -4.73 -5.32 -8.24
C VAL A 112 -4.08 -4.35 -7.26
N THR A 113 -4.78 -4.05 -6.15
CA THR A 113 -4.30 -3.19 -5.07
C THR A 113 -3.03 -3.71 -4.43
N MET A 114 -3.00 -4.99 -4.09
CA MET A 114 -1.86 -5.62 -3.42
C MET A 114 -0.65 -5.74 -4.35
N LYS A 115 -0.85 -5.97 -5.64
CA LYS A 115 0.22 -5.98 -6.64
C LYS A 115 0.92 -4.62 -6.75
N ASP A 116 0.16 -3.54 -6.82
CA ASP A 116 0.73 -2.18 -6.85
C ASP A 116 1.47 -1.85 -5.55
N LEU A 117 0.86 -2.16 -4.40
CA LEU A 117 1.49 -1.97 -3.09
C LEU A 117 2.80 -2.76 -2.97
N TYR A 118 2.83 -4.01 -3.46
CA TYR A 118 4.02 -4.86 -3.45
C TYR A 118 5.20 -4.22 -4.21
N VAL A 119 4.96 -3.72 -5.42
CA VAL A 119 5.99 -3.04 -6.22
C VAL A 119 6.53 -1.79 -5.50
N LYS A 120 5.65 -0.99 -4.91
CA LYS A 120 6.05 0.20 -4.14
C LYS A 120 6.84 -0.15 -2.88
N LEU A 121 6.46 -1.22 -2.17
CA LEU A 121 7.19 -1.70 -1.01
C LEU A 121 8.58 -2.20 -1.39
N GLN A 122 8.73 -2.94 -2.47
CA GLN A 122 10.05 -3.38 -2.95
C GLN A 122 10.98 -2.19 -3.21
N ALA A 123 10.51 -1.14 -3.89
CA ALA A 123 11.29 0.05 -4.15
C ALA A 123 11.73 0.75 -2.85
N LEU A 124 10.80 0.92 -1.91
CA LEU A 124 11.05 1.51 -0.59
C LEU A 124 12.09 0.70 0.22
N ILE A 125 11.93 -0.62 0.27
CA ILE A 125 12.81 -1.52 1.03
C ILE A 125 14.22 -1.50 0.42
N ARG A 126 14.34 -1.58 -0.92
CA ARG A 126 15.64 -1.47 -1.61
C ARG A 126 16.37 -0.19 -1.24
N GLN A 127 15.67 0.95 -1.30
CA GLN A 127 16.25 2.25 -0.94
C GLN A 127 16.75 2.27 0.51
N LYS A 128 15.98 1.72 1.45
CA LYS A 128 16.38 1.68 2.87
C LYS A 128 17.52 0.71 3.16
N LEU A 129 17.59 -0.41 2.46
CA LEU A 129 18.70 -1.36 2.61
C LEU A 129 20.02 -0.84 2.03
N GLN A 130 19.97 -0.09 0.91
CA GLN A 130 21.17 0.54 0.33
C GLN A 130 21.84 1.53 1.29
N SER A 131 21.09 2.18 2.17
CA SER A 131 21.62 3.12 3.16
C SER A 131 22.30 2.43 4.37
N LYS A 132 22.16 1.11 4.51
CA LYS A 132 22.69 0.30 5.62
C LYS A 132 23.80 -0.67 5.16
N GLN A 133 24.62 -0.31 4.18
CA GLN A 133 25.75 -1.14 3.73
C GLN A 133 26.78 -1.32 4.85
N ASN A 134 26.59 -2.35 5.67
CA ASN A 134 27.65 -3.01 6.45
C ASN A 134 27.09 -4.37 6.90
N ALA A 135 27.40 -5.44 6.17
CA ALA A 135 27.67 -6.77 6.71
C ALA A 135 27.74 -7.79 5.57
N VAL A 136 28.61 -8.74 5.67
CA VAL A 136 28.66 -9.97 4.86
C VAL A 136 27.37 -10.75 5.15
N ALA A 137 26.31 -10.42 4.45
CA ALA A 137 25.01 -11.06 4.65
C ALA A 137 25.01 -12.41 3.90
N VAL A 138 24.77 -13.49 4.60
CA VAL A 138 24.55 -14.83 4.02
C VAL A 138 23.32 -14.82 3.10
N ILE A 139 22.35 -13.94 3.37
CA ILE A 139 21.10 -13.83 2.59
C ILE A 139 21.26 -12.74 1.51
N PRO A 140 21.03 -13.06 0.22
CA PRO A 140 21.06 -12.06 -0.85
C PRO A 140 20.10 -10.90 -0.57
N PRO A 141 20.53 -9.64 -0.73
CA PRO A 141 19.67 -8.46 -0.47
C PRO A 141 18.37 -8.48 -1.29
N SER A 142 18.39 -9.02 -2.50
CA SER A 142 17.18 -9.18 -3.32
C SER A 142 16.15 -10.08 -2.66
N LEU A 143 16.58 -11.19 -2.07
CA LEU A 143 15.71 -12.11 -1.35
C LEU A 143 15.13 -11.46 -0.08
N VAL A 144 15.90 -10.66 0.64
CA VAL A 144 15.42 -9.88 1.80
C VAL A 144 14.30 -8.93 1.38
N VAL A 145 14.49 -8.22 0.25
CA VAL A 145 13.45 -7.32 -0.30
C VAL A 145 12.14 -8.07 -0.61
N GLU A 146 12.26 -9.19 -1.35
CA GLU A 146 11.11 -10.02 -1.72
C GLU A 146 10.35 -10.53 -0.49
N GLN A 147 11.08 -11.07 0.47
CA GLN A 147 10.50 -11.65 1.67
C GLN A 147 9.82 -10.61 2.55
N LEU A 148 10.45 -9.45 2.76
CA LEU A 148 9.86 -8.38 3.57
C LEU A 148 8.63 -7.78 2.90
N ALA A 149 8.69 -7.52 1.59
CA ALA A 149 7.53 -7.02 0.84
C ALA A 149 6.38 -8.05 0.87
N GLY A 150 6.68 -9.33 0.66
CA GLY A 150 5.71 -10.42 0.73
C GLY A 150 5.07 -10.55 2.12
N SER A 151 5.87 -10.47 3.18
CA SER A 151 5.36 -10.50 4.56
C SER A 151 4.39 -9.35 4.84
N ILE A 152 4.70 -8.14 4.41
CA ILE A 152 3.82 -6.97 4.58
C ILE A 152 2.50 -7.20 3.84
N ILE A 153 2.53 -7.63 2.58
CA ILE A 153 1.32 -7.91 1.80
C ILE A 153 0.46 -8.99 2.46
N THR A 154 1.09 -10.06 2.94
CA THR A 154 0.39 -11.14 3.65
C THR A 154 -0.29 -10.61 4.91
N LEU A 155 0.41 -9.80 5.71
CA LEU A 155 -0.15 -9.21 6.91
C LEU A 155 -1.29 -8.24 6.60
N VAL A 156 -1.18 -7.41 5.54
CA VAL A 156 -2.26 -6.50 5.13
C VAL A 156 -3.49 -7.30 4.69
N LYS A 157 -3.33 -8.31 3.82
CA LYS A 157 -4.45 -9.16 3.39
C LYS A 157 -5.12 -9.87 4.56
N TRP A 158 -4.33 -10.43 5.46
CA TRP A 158 -4.83 -11.08 6.67
C TRP A 158 -5.60 -10.09 7.55
N TRP A 159 -5.02 -8.93 7.85
CA TRP A 159 -5.63 -7.91 8.71
C TRP A 159 -6.97 -7.41 8.15
N VAL A 160 -7.03 -7.14 6.84
CA VAL A 160 -8.28 -6.77 6.16
C VAL A 160 -9.32 -7.89 6.27
N LYS A 161 -8.92 -9.15 6.01
CA LYS A 161 -9.81 -10.33 6.11
C LYS A 161 -10.38 -10.50 7.51
N GLU A 162 -9.59 -10.25 8.55
CA GLU A 162 -10.00 -10.29 9.97
C GLU A 162 -10.77 -9.01 10.42
N GLY A 163 -11.17 -8.15 9.48
CA GLY A 163 -11.94 -6.93 9.77
C GLY A 163 -11.16 -5.86 10.50
N MET A 164 -9.81 -5.85 10.35
CA MET A 164 -8.91 -4.84 10.94
C MET A 164 -9.08 -4.68 12.46
N THR A 165 -9.22 -5.80 13.18
CA THR A 165 -9.46 -5.84 14.63
C THR A 165 -8.24 -5.44 15.47
N HIS A 166 -7.03 -5.61 14.94
CA HIS A 166 -5.78 -5.22 15.61
C HIS A 166 -5.49 -3.74 15.44
N SER A 167 -4.85 -3.12 16.45
CA SER A 167 -4.40 -1.74 16.30
C SER A 167 -3.19 -1.64 15.37
N PRO A 168 -2.92 -0.45 14.77
CA PRO A 168 -1.72 -0.20 13.99
C PRO A 168 -0.42 -0.52 14.73
N GLU A 169 -0.37 -0.27 16.03
CA GLU A 169 0.77 -0.57 16.90
C GLU A 169 0.96 -2.09 17.04
N GLN A 170 -0.11 -2.84 17.21
CA GLN A 170 -0.08 -4.31 17.26
C GLN A 170 0.39 -4.86 15.91
N MET A 171 -0.11 -4.35 14.78
CA MET A 171 0.32 -4.77 13.45
C MET A 171 1.79 -4.48 13.20
N HIS A 172 2.28 -3.32 13.68
CA HIS A 172 3.69 -2.98 13.61
C HIS A 172 4.55 -3.97 14.41
N GLU A 173 4.13 -4.32 15.61
CA GLU A 173 4.84 -5.27 16.47
C GLU A 173 4.85 -6.69 15.88
N ILE A 174 3.73 -7.16 15.35
CA ILE A 174 3.64 -8.44 14.62
C ILE A 174 4.63 -8.45 13.44
N PHE A 175 4.63 -7.41 12.62
CA PHE A 175 5.58 -7.29 11.51
C PHE A 175 7.03 -7.29 12.01
N ARG A 176 7.33 -6.55 13.08
CA ARG A 176 8.67 -6.49 13.68
C ARG A 176 9.15 -7.87 14.12
N GLN A 177 8.32 -8.62 14.82
CA GLN A 177 8.66 -9.98 15.29
C GLN A 177 8.93 -10.95 14.14
N ILE A 178 8.12 -10.90 13.08
CA ILE A 178 8.30 -11.75 11.89
C ILE A 178 9.58 -11.36 11.12
N SER A 179 9.90 -10.06 11.06
CA SER A 179 10.97 -9.53 10.21
C SER A 179 12.31 -9.41 10.94
N PHE A 180 12.31 -9.39 12.27
CA PHE A 180 13.51 -9.19 13.08
C PHE A 180 14.65 -10.18 12.79
N PRO A 181 14.38 -11.49 12.65
CA PRO A 181 15.42 -12.48 12.35
C PRO A 181 16.14 -12.21 11.02
N MET A 182 15.44 -11.67 10.04
CA MET A 182 15.99 -11.36 8.72
C MET A 182 16.83 -10.08 8.70
N LEU A 183 16.50 -9.15 9.57
CA LEU A 183 17.15 -7.83 9.64
C LEU A 183 18.38 -7.84 10.55
N ASN A 184 18.49 -8.81 11.44
CA ASN A 184 19.58 -8.95 12.43
C ASN A 184 20.10 -10.40 12.48
N PRO A 185 20.72 -10.91 11.42
CA PRO A 185 21.16 -12.31 11.33
C PRO A 185 22.22 -12.66 12.39
N GLU A 186 23.01 -11.70 12.86
CA GLU A 186 24.05 -11.93 13.88
C GLU A 186 23.48 -12.30 15.26
N GLN A 187 22.28 -11.82 15.59
CA GLN A 187 21.60 -12.15 16.86
C GLN A 187 20.86 -13.50 16.81
N ASN A 188 20.62 -14.03 15.61
CA ASN A 188 19.91 -15.30 15.43
C ASN A 188 20.82 -16.55 15.56
N SER A 189 22.13 -16.40 15.45
CA SER A 189 23.09 -17.51 15.57
C SER A 189 23.06 -18.15 16.97
N GLN A 190 22.54 -17.48 17.98
CA GLN A 190 22.40 -18.02 19.34
C GLN A 190 21.13 -18.87 19.53
N VAL A 191 20.10 -18.70 18.70
CA VAL A 191 18.84 -19.45 18.82
C VAL A 191 18.91 -20.81 18.13
N LEU A 192 19.72 -20.93 17.06
CA LEU A 192 19.92 -22.19 16.32
C LEU A 192 20.91 -23.15 16.99
N ALA A 193 21.63 -22.71 18.02
CA ALA A 193 22.57 -23.56 18.77
C ALA A 193 21.91 -24.40 19.89
N ILE A 194 20.55 -24.28 20.05
CA ILE A 194 19.80 -24.95 21.14
C ILE A 194 18.82 -26.00 20.58
N ALA A 195 18.78 -26.21 19.26
CA ALA A 195 18.00 -27.27 18.61
C ALA A 195 18.95 -28.33 18.03
#